data_893649ae79d164fb5a3871f359422f5c
#
_entry.id   893649ae79d164fb5a3871f359422f5c
#
_cell.length_a   1.000
_cell.length_b   1.000
_cell.length_c   1.000
_cell.angle_alpha   90.00
_cell.angle_beta   90.00
_cell.angle_gamma   90.00
#
_symmetry.space_group_name_H-M   'P 1'
#
loop_
_entity.id
_entity.type
_entity.pdbx_description
1 polymer ?
#
loop_
_entity_poly.entity_id
_entity_poly.type
_entity_poly.pdbx_seq_one_letter_code
_entity_poly.pdbx_strand_id
1 'polypeptide(L)'
;MQSDPDFRNFHSNLDAMRGLGVNLSHLLRMTRALVAGGRSVDICGLDRQIGLLCAKTLDLPPADGRVLRPMLRDLLTDLDALSVVLEQQADRQPRNPARNN
;
A
#
# COMPACT_ATOMS: atom_id res chain seq x y z
N MET A 1 -30.77 -19.34 13.24
CA MET A 1 -29.80 -20.06 12.49
C MET A 1 -28.38 -19.51 12.64
N GLN A 2 -27.47 -20.34 12.95
CA GLN A 2 -26.11 -19.94 13.18
C GLN A 2 -25.24 -20.24 12.00
N SER A 3 -24.57 -19.24 11.51
CA SER A 3 -23.55 -19.46 10.51
C SER A 3 -22.33 -20.04 11.17
N ASP A 4 -21.57 -20.80 10.40
CA ASP A 4 -20.27 -21.27 10.85
C ASP A 4 -19.38 -20.05 11.11
N PRO A 5 -18.94 -19.83 12.36
CA PRO A 5 -18.12 -18.66 12.67
C PRO A 5 -16.82 -18.63 11.88
N ASP A 6 -16.22 -19.80 11.64
CA ASP A 6 -14.97 -19.88 10.90
C ASP A 6 -15.16 -19.48 9.45
N PHE A 7 -16.25 -19.93 8.84
CA PHE A 7 -16.58 -19.58 7.47
C PHE A 7 -16.82 -18.08 7.33
N ARG A 8 -17.57 -17.51 8.28
CA ARG A 8 -17.88 -16.09 8.27
C ARG A 8 -16.62 -15.25 8.45
N ASN A 9 -15.76 -15.63 9.40
CA ASN A 9 -14.51 -14.93 9.63
C ASN A 9 -13.60 -14.97 8.41
N PHE A 10 -13.60 -16.08 7.73
CA PHE A 10 -12.82 -16.32 6.54
C PHE A 10 -13.17 -15.34 5.43
N HIS A 11 -14.47 -15.27 5.11
CA HIS A 11 -14.95 -14.33 4.10
C HIS A 11 -14.75 -12.88 4.53
N SER A 12 -14.97 -12.60 5.81
CA SER A 12 -14.78 -11.27 6.35
C SER A 12 -13.33 -10.82 6.24
N ASN A 13 -12.38 -11.72 6.48
CA ASN A 13 -10.97 -11.41 6.36
C ASN A 13 -10.57 -11.10 4.91
N LEU A 14 -11.06 -11.90 3.98
CA LEU A 14 -10.77 -11.68 2.57
C LEU A 14 -11.33 -10.35 2.10
N ASP A 15 -12.58 -10.06 2.46
CA ASP A 15 -13.22 -8.80 2.11
C ASP A 15 -12.51 -7.61 2.75
N ALA A 16 -12.12 -7.76 4.01
CA ALA A 16 -11.39 -6.72 4.71
C ALA A 16 -10.05 -6.43 4.03
N MET A 17 -9.36 -7.46 3.58
CA MET A 17 -8.09 -7.30 2.89
C MET A 17 -8.26 -6.65 1.53
N ARG A 18 -9.33 -7.00 0.81
CA ARG A 18 -9.65 -6.34 -0.45
C ARG A 18 -9.91 -4.86 -0.25
N GLY A 19 -10.71 -4.53 0.78
CA GLY A 19 -10.99 -3.14 1.11
C GLY A 19 -9.73 -2.37 1.47
N LEU A 20 -8.88 -2.98 2.29
CA LEU A 20 -7.61 -2.36 2.65
C LEU A 20 -6.74 -2.14 1.42
N GLY A 21 -6.68 -3.12 0.51
CA GLY A 21 -5.90 -2.99 -0.71
C GLY A 21 -6.40 -1.87 -1.61
N VAL A 22 -7.72 -1.74 -1.77
CA VAL A 22 -8.31 -0.66 -2.56
C VAL A 22 -7.97 0.69 -1.93
N ASN A 23 -8.10 0.81 -0.62
CA ASN A 23 -7.78 2.05 0.08
C ASN A 23 -6.31 2.41 -0.06
N LEU A 24 -5.41 1.43 0.07
CA LEU A 24 -3.99 1.65 -0.10
C LEU A 24 -3.66 2.08 -1.52
N SER A 25 -4.30 1.48 -2.52
CA SER A 25 -4.10 1.87 -3.92
C SER A 25 -4.47 3.34 -4.13
N HIS A 26 -5.62 3.75 -3.59
CA HIS A 26 -6.05 5.15 -3.67
C HIS A 26 -5.05 6.07 -2.97
N LEU A 27 -4.60 5.69 -1.79
CA LEU A 27 -3.62 6.49 -1.04
C LEU A 27 -2.31 6.62 -1.79
N LEU A 28 -1.84 5.53 -2.40
CA LEU A 28 -0.61 5.56 -3.19
C LEU A 28 -0.72 6.49 -4.37
N ARG A 29 -1.85 6.46 -5.07
CA ARG A 29 -2.08 7.33 -6.21
C ARG A 29 -2.19 8.79 -5.80
N MET A 30 -2.91 9.08 -4.72
CA MET A 30 -3.01 10.43 -4.18
C MET A 30 -1.64 10.93 -3.73
N THR A 31 -0.89 10.12 -3.03
CA THR A 31 0.44 10.47 -2.56
C THR A 31 1.35 10.79 -3.74
N ARG A 32 1.30 9.95 -4.78
CA ARG A 32 2.09 10.19 -5.99
C ARG A 32 1.75 11.53 -6.63
N ALA A 33 0.46 11.85 -6.73
CA ALA A 33 0.04 13.12 -7.31
C ALA A 33 0.52 14.30 -6.47
N LEU A 34 0.45 14.20 -5.16
CA LEU A 34 0.92 15.26 -4.27
C LEU A 34 2.43 15.47 -4.38
N VAL A 35 3.19 14.39 -4.38
CA VAL A 35 4.65 14.47 -4.51
C VAL A 35 5.04 15.02 -5.88
N ALA A 36 4.36 14.59 -6.92
CA ALA A 36 4.60 15.09 -8.27
C ALA A 36 4.32 16.60 -8.36
N GLY A 37 3.37 17.08 -7.55
CA GLY A 37 3.06 18.51 -7.46
C GLY A 37 3.97 19.29 -6.52
N GLY A 38 5.02 18.69 -6.00
CA GLY A 38 5.98 19.36 -5.14
C GLY A 38 5.66 19.33 -3.66
N ARG A 39 4.63 18.58 -3.26
CA ARG A 39 4.26 18.46 -1.85
C ARG A 39 5.11 17.43 -1.14
N SER A 40 5.42 17.71 0.11
CA SER A 40 6.06 16.73 0.99
C SER A 40 5.00 15.88 1.66
N VAL A 41 5.21 14.57 1.65
CA VAL A 41 4.27 13.63 2.26
C VAL A 41 5.06 12.63 3.09
N ASP A 42 4.55 12.35 4.30
CA ASP A 42 5.14 11.32 5.15
C ASP A 42 4.60 9.96 4.72
N ILE A 43 5.49 9.11 4.20
CA ILE A 43 5.12 7.80 3.69
C ILE A 43 5.29 6.67 4.71
N CYS A 44 5.75 6.99 5.92
CA CYS A 44 6.01 5.96 6.93
C CYS A 44 4.75 5.16 7.27
N GLY A 45 3.61 5.83 7.36
CA GLY A 45 2.34 5.16 7.64
C GLY A 45 1.92 4.23 6.53
N LEU A 46 2.13 4.64 5.28
CA LEU A 46 1.83 3.81 4.11
C LEU A 46 2.66 2.54 4.12
N ASP A 47 3.95 2.69 4.35
CA ASP A 47 4.89 1.56 4.37
C ASP A 47 4.46 0.53 5.40
N ARG A 48 4.08 1.00 6.58
CA ARG A 48 3.62 0.12 7.65
C ARG A 48 2.33 -0.60 7.26
N GLN A 49 1.38 0.09 6.65
CA GLN A 49 0.12 -0.51 6.24
C GLN A 49 0.30 -1.54 5.13
N ILE A 50 1.18 -1.26 4.18
CA ILE A 50 1.50 -2.21 3.11
C ILE A 50 2.14 -3.46 3.70
N GLY A 51 3.09 -3.28 4.61
CA GLY A 51 3.72 -4.40 5.30
C GLY A 51 2.71 -5.25 6.06
N LEU A 52 1.75 -4.61 6.73
CA LEU A 52 0.71 -5.31 7.46
C LEU A 52 -0.19 -6.11 6.51
N LEU A 53 -0.57 -5.52 5.39
CA LEU A 53 -1.37 -6.22 4.39
C LEU A 53 -0.64 -7.45 3.86
N CYS A 54 0.63 -7.31 3.54
CA CYS A 54 1.44 -8.43 3.06
C CYS A 54 1.53 -9.55 4.11
N ALA A 55 1.76 -9.17 5.36
CA ALA A 55 1.84 -10.14 6.44
C ALA A 55 0.53 -10.89 6.62
N LYS A 56 -0.59 -10.18 6.59
CA LYS A 56 -1.90 -10.80 6.72
C LYS A 56 -2.23 -11.71 5.55
N THR A 57 -1.80 -11.34 4.36
CA THR A 57 -2.01 -12.17 3.16
C THR A 57 -1.29 -13.50 3.28
N LEU A 58 -0.10 -13.51 3.89
CA LEU A 58 0.65 -14.74 4.08
C LEU A 58 -0.06 -15.71 5.03
N ASP A 59 -0.94 -15.22 5.90
CA ASP A 59 -1.69 -16.05 6.82
C ASP A 59 -2.95 -16.64 6.20
N LEU A 60 -3.29 -16.24 4.99
CA LEU A 60 -4.47 -16.76 4.30
C LEU A 60 -4.22 -18.14 3.73
N PRO A 61 -5.28 -18.95 3.58
CA PRO A 61 -5.17 -20.18 2.80
C PRO A 61 -4.69 -19.87 1.37
N PRO A 62 -3.97 -20.80 0.73
CA PRO A 62 -3.39 -20.53 -0.59
C PRO A 62 -4.39 -20.09 -1.64
N ALA A 63 -5.62 -20.62 -1.60
CA ALA A 63 -6.65 -20.23 -2.56
C ALA A 63 -7.00 -18.74 -2.45
N ASP A 64 -7.12 -18.24 -1.21
CA ASP A 64 -7.44 -16.84 -0.98
C ASP A 64 -6.25 -15.94 -1.33
N GLY A 65 -5.05 -16.40 -1.05
CA GLY A 65 -3.85 -15.68 -1.46
C GLY A 65 -3.79 -15.48 -2.96
N ARG A 66 -4.21 -16.49 -3.73
CA ARG A 66 -4.25 -16.37 -5.18
C ARG A 66 -5.28 -15.36 -5.65
N VAL A 67 -6.42 -15.28 -4.96
CA VAL A 67 -7.46 -14.30 -5.29
C VAL A 67 -6.95 -12.88 -5.11
N LEU A 68 -6.13 -12.66 -4.09
CA LEU A 68 -5.58 -11.34 -3.81
C LEU A 68 -4.34 -10.98 -4.63
N ARG A 69 -3.75 -11.95 -5.32
CA ARG A 69 -2.49 -11.74 -6.05
C ARG A 69 -2.55 -10.58 -7.05
N PRO A 70 -3.59 -10.47 -7.89
CA PRO A 70 -3.66 -9.34 -8.82
C PRO A 70 -3.68 -8.00 -8.11
N MET A 71 -4.41 -7.90 -7.00
CA MET A 71 -4.46 -6.67 -6.20
C MET A 71 -3.08 -6.33 -5.65
N LEU A 72 -2.34 -7.32 -5.14
CA LEU A 72 -1.01 -7.11 -4.60
C LEU A 72 -0.03 -6.67 -5.69
N ARG A 73 -0.16 -7.21 -6.89
CA ARG A 73 0.65 -6.78 -8.02
C ARG A 73 0.37 -5.34 -8.40
N ASP A 74 -0.90 -4.95 -8.39
CA ASP A 74 -1.28 -3.57 -8.67
C ASP A 74 -0.73 -2.63 -7.62
N LEU A 75 -0.77 -3.03 -6.35
CA LEU A 75 -0.18 -2.24 -5.28
C LEU A 75 1.32 -2.07 -5.46
N LEU A 76 2.02 -3.12 -5.85
CA LEU A 76 3.45 -3.04 -6.12
C LEU A 76 3.75 -2.08 -7.26
N THR A 77 2.94 -2.13 -8.31
CA THR A 77 3.07 -1.20 -9.44
C THR A 77 2.86 0.24 -8.98
N ASP A 78 1.83 0.47 -8.17
CA ASP A 78 1.57 1.80 -7.63
C ASP A 78 2.71 2.28 -6.72
N LEU A 79 3.26 1.36 -5.93
CA LEU A 79 4.37 1.67 -5.04
C LEU A 79 5.64 2.02 -5.84
N ASP A 80 5.92 1.25 -6.89
CA ASP A 80 7.07 1.53 -7.76
C ASP A 80 6.92 2.90 -8.43
N ALA A 81 5.72 3.23 -8.89
CA ALA A 81 5.45 4.53 -9.49
C ALA A 81 5.68 5.66 -8.49
N LEU A 82 5.27 5.46 -7.25
CA LEU A 82 5.53 6.45 -6.19
C LEU A 82 7.02 6.58 -5.93
N SER A 83 7.75 5.47 -5.88
CA SER A 83 9.19 5.49 -5.66
C SER A 83 9.92 6.31 -6.73
N VAL A 84 9.51 6.16 -7.98
CA VAL A 84 10.09 6.93 -9.08
C VAL A 84 9.85 8.43 -8.88
N VAL A 85 8.64 8.81 -8.52
CA VAL A 85 8.31 10.21 -8.31
C VAL A 85 9.07 10.78 -7.13
N LEU A 86 9.23 10.00 -6.06
CA LEU A 86 10.01 10.44 -4.90
C LEU A 86 11.48 10.66 -5.26
N GLU A 87 12.05 9.77 -6.07
CA GLU A 87 13.43 9.94 -6.54
C GLU A 87 13.57 11.19 -7.39
N GLN A 88 12.63 11.43 -8.32
CA GLN A 88 12.64 12.62 -9.15
C GLN A 88 12.51 13.87 -8.31
N GLN A 89 11.68 13.84 -7.28
CA GLN A 89 11.51 14.99 -6.41
C GLN A 89 12.77 15.26 -5.60
N ALA A 90 13.45 14.24 -5.13
CA ALA A 90 14.71 14.39 -4.41
C ALA A 90 15.79 15.00 -5.32
N ASP A 91 15.83 14.59 -6.60
CA ASP A 91 16.78 15.11 -7.55
C ASP A 91 16.53 16.58 -7.90
N ARG A 92 15.25 16.98 -7.92
CA ARG A 92 14.88 18.35 -8.24
C ARG A 92 15.15 19.32 -7.11
N GLN A 93 15.05 18.85 -5.87
CA GLN A 93 15.25 19.72 -4.73
C GLN A 93 16.73 19.97 -4.53
N PRO A 94 17.17 21.23 -4.60
CA PRO A 94 18.57 21.51 -4.36
C PRO A 94 18.91 21.16 -2.92
N ARG A 95 20.07 20.61 -2.71
CA ARG A 95 20.53 20.33 -1.36
C ARG A 95 20.72 21.63 -0.61
N ASN A 96 20.24 21.64 0.62
CA ASN A 96 20.44 22.76 1.50
C ASN A 96 21.74 22.51 2.28
N PRO A 97 22.81 23.30 2.01
CA PRO A 97 24.09 23.07 2.70
C PRO A 97 23.98 23.21 4.22
N ALA A 98 23.14 24.11 4.68
CA ALA A 98 22.95 24.31 6.12
C ALA A 98 22.35 23.07 6.78
N ARG A 99 21.58 22.33 6.04
CA ARG A 99 20.94 21.12 6.54
C ARG A 99 21.90 19.95 6.66
N ASN A 100 22.92 19.95 5.84
CA ASN A 100 23.91 18.85 5.79
C ASN A 100 25.02 19.01 6.80
N ASN A 101 25.08 20.12 7.48
CA ASN A 101 26.13 20.39 8.46
C ASN A 101 25.77 19.94 9.86
#